data_afb41afe305c73600614d41d458a7fd5
#
_entry.id   afb41afe305c73600614d41d458a7fd5
#
_cell.length_a   1.000
_cell.length_b   1.000
_cell.length_c   1.000
_cell.angle_alpha   90.00
_cell.angle_beta   90.00
_cell.angle_gamma   90.00
#
_symmetry.space_group_name_H-M   'P 1'
#
loop_
_entity.id
_entity.type
_entity.pdbx_description
1 polymer ?
#
loop_
_entity_poly.entity_id
_entity_poly.type
_entity_poly.pdbx_seq_one_letter_code
_entity_poly.pdbx_strand_id
1 'polypeptide(L)'
;GLGFIRMFLNHIPSRKMFKPLEGNETLVHLDDSFTVQGIGTVVSGLVVSGKVRAHASLLLGPDGHGAFTPVLVKSIQNKRVPVEHVEHGTTGSFCIKPRKGHIHKHEIRKGMVLCDASVDPKACWQFQAEVVILSHPTTLRVGYSPVLHCVTVRQAARICAIAGKDILRMGDRALVTFEWSHR
;
A
#
# COMPACT_ATOMS: atom_id res chain seq x y z
N GLY A 1 2.51 -12.23 38.43
CA GLY A 1 1.86 -12.28 37.18
C GLY A 1 1.92 -11.08 36.25
N LEU A 2 0.96 -10.16 36.30
CA LEU A 2 0.80 -9.06 35.33
C LEU A 2 2.00 -8.09 35.28
N GLY A 3 2.65 -7.83 36.42
CA GLY A 3 3.84 -6.98 36.48
C GLY A 3 5.01 -7.53 35.67
N PHE A 4 5.23 -8.84 35.71
CA PHE A 4 6.29 -9.50 34.93
C PHE A 4 6.03 -9.41 33.42
N ILE A 5 4.78 -9.66 32.99
CA ILE A 5 4.39 -9.56 31.57
C ILE A 5 4.60 -8.14 31.07
N ARG A 6 4.19 -7.13 31.84
CA ARG A 6 4.39 -5.71 31.49
C ARG A 6 5.87 -5.36 31.36
N MET A 7 6.69 -5.81 32.31
CA MET A 7 8.14 -5.62 32.30
C MET A 7 8.77 -6.30 31.07
N PHE A 8 8.39 -7.55 30.76
CA PHE A 8 8.86 -8.27 29.59
C PHE A 8 8.49 -7.55 28.30
N LEU A 9 7.23 -7.12 28.14
CA LEU A 9 6.77 -6.39 26.95
C LEU A 9 7.53 -5.07 26.77
N ASN A 10 7.87 -4.38 27.84
CA ASN A 10 8.64 -3.13 27.78
C ASN A 10 10.11 -3.36 27.39
N HIS A 11 10.65 -4.57 27.56
CA HIS A 11 12.01 -4.92 27.17
C HIS A 11 12.12 -5.45 25.74
N ILE A 12 10.98 -5.70 25.07
CA ILE A 12 11.01 -6.09 23.64
C ILE A 12 11.50 -4.89 22.83
N PRO A 13 12.64 -5.02 22.12
CA PRO A 13 13.15 -3.92 21.34
C PRO A 13 12.16 -3.55 20.23
N SER A 14 11.78 -2.28 20.17
CA SER A 14 10.98 -1.76 19.06
C SER A 14 11.81 -1.84 17.78
N ARG A 15 11.51 -2.82 16.93
CA ARG A 15 12.15 -2.94 15.63
C ARG A 15 11.51 -1.91 14.70
N LYS A 16 12.28 -0.94 14.23
CA LYS A 16 11.87 -0.10 13.11
C LYS A 16 11.71 -0.99 11.88
N MET A 17 10.47 -1.39 11.58
CA MET A 17 10.17 -2.35 10.51
C MET A 17 10.42 -1.80 9.11
N PHE A 18 10.50 -0.49 8.97
CA PHE A 18 10.72 0.17 7.69
C PHE A 18 11.89 1.13 7.78
N LYS A 19 12.91 0.94 6.95
CA LYS A 19 13.82 2.02 6.62
C LYS A 19 13.01 3.04 5.83
N PRO A 20 13.08 4.34 6.15
CA PRO A 20 12.48 5.36 5.28
C PRO A 20 13.00 5.14 3.86
N LEU A 21 12.14 5.20 2.88
CA LEU A 21 12.59 5.37 1.50
C LEU A 21 13.44 6.64 1.48
N GLU A 22 14.59 6.59 0.79
CA GLU A 22 15.46 7.75 0.64
C GLU A 22 14.64 8.86 -0.06
N GLY A 23 14.30 9.90 0.69
CA GLY A 23 13.48 11.03 0.27
C GLY A 23 12.59 11.56 1.40
N ASN A 24 12.34 12.87 1.39
CA ASN A 24 11.38 13.52 2.29
C ASN A 24 9.94 13.48 1.76
N GLU A 25 9.73 12.82 0.63
CA GLU A 25 8.45 12.78 -0.06
C GLU A 25 7.46 11.90 0.68
N THR A 26 6.24 12.39 0.78
CA THR A 26 5.18 11.68 1.48
C THR A 26 4.66 10.51 0.66
N LEU A 27 4.64 9.33 1.28
CA LEU A 27 3.99 8.14 0.73
C LEU A 27 3.23 7.41 1.84
N VAL A 28 1.94 7.19 1.62
CA VAL A 28 1.05 6.45 2.52
C VAL A 28 0.44 5.28 1.76
N HIS A 29 0.60 4.08 2.27
CA HIS A 29 -0.11 2.90 1.77
C HIS A 29 -1.45 2.76 2.47
N LEU A 30 -2.54 2.78 1.69
CA LEU A 30 -3.90 2.69 2.23
C LEU A 30 -4.27 1.23 2.52
N ASP A 31 -4.84 1.01 3.69
CA ASP A 31 -5.32 -0.30 4.14
C ASP A 31 -6.84 -0.38 4.27
N ASP A 32 -7.52 0.76 4.47
CA ASP A 32 -8.98 0.81 4.53
C ASP A 32 -9.55 2.19 4.17
N SER A 33 -10.86 2.21 3.87
CA SER A 33 -11.60 3.44 3.60
C SER A 33 -13.01 3.35 4.18
N PHE A 34 -13.49 4.43 4.76
CA PHE A 34 -14.83 4.50 5.33
C PHE A 34 -15.42 5.90 5.23
N THR A 35 -16.75 5.97 5.25
CA THR A 35 -17.46 7.25 5.25
C THR A 35 -17.97 7.51 6.66
N VAL A 36 -17.65 8.68 7.19
CA VAL A 36 -18.13 9.13 8.50
C VAL A 36 -19.14 10.25 8.28
N GLN A 37 -20.35 10.07 8.83
CA GLN A 37 -21.42 11.05 8.72
C GLN A 37 -20.98 12.41 9.31
N GLY A 38 -21.18 13.48 8.57
CA GLY A 38 -20.77 14.84 8.96
C GLY A 38 -19.28 15.16 8.75
N ILE A 39 -18.41 14.15 8.54
CA ILE A 39 -16.97 14.34 8.33
C ILE A 39 -16.61 14.14 6.85
N GLY A 40 -17.13 13.09 6.22
CA GLY A 40 -16.87 12.72 4.84
C GLY A 40 -16.07 11.43 4.69
N THR A 41 -15.31 11.34 3.61
CA THR A 41 -14.47 10.17 3.30
C THR A 41 -13.19 10.19 4.13
N VAL A 42 -12.96 9.10 4.85
CA VAL A 42 -11.77 8.88 5.67
C VAL A 42 -11.05 7.65 5.13
N VAL A 43 -9.75 7.75 4.99
CA VAL A 43 -8.86 6.63 4.63
C VAL A 43 -7.89 6.37 5.76
N SER A 44 -7.57 5.11 5.99
CA SER A 44 -6.53 4.73 6.95
C SER A 44 -5.36 4.08 6.23
N GLY A 45 -4.17 4.24 6.78
CA GLY A 45 -2.98 3.67 6.19
C GLY A 45 -1.71 3.91 6.97
N LEU A 46 -0.63 3.29 6.49
CA LEU A 46 0.72 3.41 7.04
C LEU A 46 1.51 4.46 6.26
N VAL A 47 2.07 5.43 6.95
CA VAL A 47 3.03 6.37 6.35
C VAL A 47 4.36 5.64 6.17
N VAL A 48 4.73 5.36 4.92
CA VAL A 48 5.95 4.61 4.56
C VAL A 48 7.14 5.52 4.42
N SER A 49 6.92 6.75 3.97
CA SER A 49 7.94 7.78 3.78
C SER A 49 7.39 9.16 4.08
N GLY A 50 8.25 10.09 4.45
CA GLY A 50 7.91 11.48 4.68
C GLY A 50 6.98 11.71 5.87
N LYS A 51 6.15 12.74 5.73
CA LYS A 51 5.27 13.24 6.79
C LYS A 51 3.99 13.82 6.22
N VAL A 52 2.86 13.29 6.65
CA VAL A 52 1.54 13.83 6.29
C VAL A 52 1.15 14.92 7.28
N ARG A 53 0.79 16.09 6.78
CA ARG A 53 0.28 17.21 7.60
C ARG A 53 -1.19 17.47 7.30
N ALA A 54 -1.91 17.97 8.27
CA ALA A 54 -3.25 18.51 8.03
C ALA A 54 -3.17 19.65 6.99
N HIS A 55 -4.19 19.75 6.17
CA HIS A 55 -4.27 20.69 5.05
C HIS A 55 -3.25 20.47 3.90
N ALA A 56 -2.50 19.38 3.92
CA ALA A 56 -1.63 19.00 2.81
C ALA A 56 -2.46 18.60 1.57
N SER A 57 -1.94 18.94 0.40
CA SER A 57 -2.48 18.49 -0.88
C SER A 57 -1.66 17.30 -1.36
N LEU A 58 -2.32 16.16 -1.52
CA LEU A 58 -1.72 14.91 -1.94
C LEU A 58 -2.45 14.35 -3.17
N LEU A 59 -1.87 13.36 -3.81
CA LEU A 59 -2.47 12.57 -4.87
C LEU A 59 -2.96 11.25 -4.30
N LEU A 60 -4.22 10.89 -4.58
CA LEU A 60 -4.83 9.60 -4.26
C LEU A 60 -4.91 8.75 -5.53
N GLY A 61 -4.42 7.55 -5.49
CA GLY A 61 -4.51 6.61 -6.61
C GLY A 61 -3.66 5.36 -6.42
N PRO A 62 -3.49 4.58 -7.50
CA PRO A 62 -4.13 4.73 -8.80
C PRO A 62 -5.61 4.28 -8.77
N ASP A 63 -6.45 4.92 -9.57
CA ASP A 63 -7.81 4.46 -9.85
C ASP A 63 -7.81 3.28 -10.87
N GLY A 64 -9.01 2.82 -11.28
CA GLY A 64 -9.15 1.75 -12.27
C GLY A 64 -8.58 2.07 -13.66
N HIS A 65 -8.25 3.33 -13.94
CA HIS A 65 -7.63 3.79 -15.18
C HIS A 65 -6.14 4.12 -15.03
N GLY A 66 -5.59 3.97 -13.82
CA GLY A 66 -4.21 4.31 -13.50
C GLY A 66 -4.00 5.79 -13.17
N ALA A 67 -5.08 6.56 -13.03
CA ALA A 67 -5.00 7.99 -12.75
C ALA A 67 -4.90 8.28 -11.24
N PHE A 68 -4.36 9.45 -10.94
CA PHE A 68 -4.22 9.98 -9.58
C PHE A 68 -5.05 11.26 -9.42
N THR A 69 -5.87 11.30 -8.37
CA THR A 69 -6.78 12.41 -8.09
C THR A 69 -6.21 13.30 -6.99
N PRO A 70 -6.10 14.63 -7.22
CA PRO A 70 -5.68 15.55 -6.18
C PRO A 70 -6.71 15.64 -5.05
N VAL A 71 -6.25 15.41 -3.82
CA VAL A 71 -7.06 15.48 -2.60
C VAL A 71 -6.44 16.40 -1.57
N LEU A 72 -7.28 17.00 -0.73
CA LEU A 72 -6.88 17.77 0.43
C LEU A 72 -7.08 16.92 1.68
N VAL A 73 -6.07 16.80 2.52
CA VAL A 73 -6.17 16.19 3.86
C VAL A 73 -6.78 17.21 4.80
N LYS A 74 -8.05 17.05 5.20
CA LYS A 74 -8.75 18.00 6.07
C LYS A 74 -8.33 17.89 7.54
N SER A 75 -8.22 16.67 8.02
CA SER A 75 -7.84 16.35 9.40
C SER A 75 -7.18 14.99 9.48
N ILE A 76 -6.44 14.77 10.52
CA ILE A 76 -5.68 13.55 10.78
C ILE A 76 -5.98 13.06 12.18
N GLN A 77 -6.13 11.75 12.33
CA GLN A 77 -6.20 11.09 13.63
C GLN A 77 -5.18 9.97 13.72
N ASN A 78 -4.53 9.86 14.86
CA ASN A 78 -3.71 8.71 15.22
C ASN A 78 -4.32 8.06 16.47
N LYS A 79 -4.66 6.77 16.38
CA LYS A 79 -5.32 6.04 17.48
C LYS A 79 -6.54 6.77 18.06
N ARG A 80 -7.36 7.35 17.19
CA ARG A 80 -8.56 8.15 17.50
C ARG A 80 -8.29 9.51 18.18
N VAL A 81 -7.03 9.92 18.29
CA VAL A 81 -6.65 11.24 18.80
C VAL A 81 -6.36 12.16 17.62
N PRO A 82 -6.96 13.36 17.53
CA PRO A 82 -6.62 14.35 16.53
C PRO A 82 -5.16 14.76 16.64
N VAL A 83 -4.46 14.82 15.51
CA VAL A 83 -3.06 15.24 15.44
C VAL A 83 -2.85 16.16 14.23
N GLU A 84 -1.86 17.04 14.30
CA GLU A 84 -1.53 17.93 13.20
C GLU A 84 -0.77 17.23 12.08
N HIS A 85 -0.04 16.18 12.43
CA HIS A 85 0.75 15.41 11.47
C HIS A 85 0.99 13.97 11.92
N VAL A 86 1.35 13.13 10.94
CA VAL A 86 1.81 11.74 11.15
C VAL A 86 3.08 11.53 10.35
N GLU A 87 4.07 10.88 10.96
CA GLU A 87 5.39 10.60 10.36
C GLU A 87 5.52 9.15 9.91
N HIS A 88 6.57 8.88 9.13
CA HIS A 88 6.90 7.54 8.65
C HIS A 88 6.91 6.49 9.78
N GLY A 89 6.53 5.27 9.44
CA GLY A 89 6.43 4.15 10.38
C GLY A 89 5.19 4.20 11.27
N THR A 90 4.32 5.21 11.13
CA THR A 90 3.11 5.38 11.93
C THR A 90 1.86 5.25 11.07
N THR A 91 0.83 4.60 11.63
CA THR A 91 -0.49 4.53 10.99
C THR A 91 -1.31 5.77 11.33
N GLY A 92 -2.11 6.22 10.36
CA GLY A 92 -3.03 7.35 10.57
C GLY A 92 -4.36 7.14 9.86
N SER A 93 -5.37 7.88 10.31
CA SER A 93 -6.65 8.04 9.61
C SER A 93 -6.73 9.47 9.08
N PHE A 94 -6.95 9.60 7.78
CA PHE A 94 -6.90 10.86 7.06
C PHE A 94 -8.29 11.18 6.50
N CYS A 95 -8.91 12.26 6.95
CA CYS A 95 -10.11 12.77 6.30
C CYS A 95 -9.69 13.49 5.01
N ILE A 96 -10.13 12.98 3.88
CA ILE A 96 -9.75 13.51 2.56
C ILE A 96 -10.93 14.15 1.85
N LYS A 97 -10.66 15.20 1.09
CA LYS A 97 -11.62 15.85 0.20
C LYS A 97 -10.99 16.00 -1.18
N PRO A 98 -11.62 15.50 -2.26
CA PRO A 98 -11.14 15.76 -3.60
C PRO A 98 -11.18 17.28 -3.90
N ARG A 99 -10.20 17.78 -4.66
CA ARG A 99 -10.19 19.19 -5.09
C ARG A 99 -11.27 19.47 -6.13
N LYS A 100 -11.60 18.47 -6.97
CA LYS A 100 -12.67 18.55 -7.98
C LYS A 100 -13.51 17.27 -7.90
N GLY A 101 -14.81 17.40 -8.09
CA GLY A 101 -15.73 16.26 -8.10
C GLY A 101 -15.99 15.65 -6.73
N HIS A 102 -16.40 14.40 -6.74
CA HIS A 102 -16.64 13.56 -5.59
C HIS A 102 -15.85 12.27 -5.75
N ILE A 103 -15.36 11.71 -4.64
CA ILE A 103 -14.79 10.37 -4.58
C ILE A 103 -15.73 9.53 -3.75
N HIS A 104 -16.29 8.49 -4.36
CA HIS A 104 -17.12 7.54 -3.64
C HIS A 104 -16.24 6.50 -2.92
N LYS A 105 -16.71 6.04 -1.75
CA LYS A 105 -15.99 5.05 -0.95
C LYS A 105 -15.61 3.80 -1.76
N HIS A 106 -16.46 3.33 -2.66
CA HIS A 106 -16.23 2.15 -3.48
C HIS A 106 -15.11 2.30 -4.53
N GLU A 107 -14.73 3.55 -4.84
CA GLU A 107 -13.62 3.85 -5.74
C GLU A 107 -12.26 3.73 -5.02
N ILE A 108 -12.25 3.86 -3.69
CA ILE A 108 -11.04 3.74 -2.89
C ILE A 108 -10.84 2.27 -2.51
N ARG A 109 -9.73 1.70 -2.96
CA ARG A 109 -9.40 0.29 -2.77
C ARG A 109 -8.16 0.13 -1.90
N LYS A 110 -8.06 -1.00 -1.22
CA LYS A 110 -6.82 -1.43 -0.57
C LYS A 110 -5.70 -1.53 -1.61
N GLY A 111 -4.54 -1.00 -1.27
CA GLY A 111 -3.41 -0.94 -2.18
C GLY A 111 -3.26 0.38 -2.93
N MET A 112 -4.25 1.26 -2.89
CA MET A 112 -4.06 2.65 -3.31
C MET A 112 -3.09 3.36 -2.37
N VAL A 113 -2.55 4.47 -2.85
CA VAL A 113 -1.62 5.30 -2.08
C VAL A 113 -2.06 6.75 -2.01
N LEU A 114 -1.61 7.44 -0.96
CA LEU A 114 -1.54 8.90 -0.93
C LEU A 114 -0.07 9.29 -1.06
N CYS A 115 0.25 10.15 -2.02
CA CYS A 115 1.63 10.58 -2.25
C CYS A 115 1.71 12.05 -2.62
N ASP A 116 2.90 12.63 -2.47
CA ASP A 116 3.18 13.97 -2.97
C ASP A 116 3.13 14.01 -4.50
N ALA A 117 2.69 15.15 -5.03
CA ALA A 117 2.65 15.38 -6.48
C ALA A 117 4.07 15.40 -7.10
N SER A 118 5.09 15.70 -6.32
CA SER A 118 6.50 15.69 -6.74
C SER A 118 7.02 14.31 -7.12
N VAL A 119 6.39 13.25 -6.60
CA VAL A 119 6.76 11.84 -6.89
C VAL A 119 6.46 11.44 -8.33
N ASP A 120 5.56 12.16 -9.04
CA ASP A 120 5.04 11.79 -10.38
C ASP A 120 4.66 10.31 -10.44
N PRO A 121 3.69 9.86 -9.62
CA PRO A 121 3.40 8.44 -9.45
C PRO A 121 2.82 7.86 -10.75
N LYS A 122 3.29 6.66 -11.12
CA LYS A 122 2.82 5.95 -12.31
C LYS A 122 2.26 4.59 -11.93
N ALA A 123 1.07 4.29 -12.44
CA ALA A 123 0.51 2.95 -12.35
C ALA A 123 1.13 2.03 -13.40
N CYS A 124 1.34 0.78 -13.04
CA CYS A 124 1.77 -0.25 -13.99
C CYS A 124 0.79 -1.42 -13.97
N TRP A 125 0.54 -1.98 -15.14
CA TRP A 125 -0.32 -3.16 -15.33
C TRP A 125 0.49 -4.44 -15.40
N GLN A 126 1.74 -4.31 -15.79
CA GLN A 126 2.71 -5.40 -15.86
C GLN A 126 3.96 -5.01 -15.09
N PHE A 127 4.57 -5.97 -14.45
CA PHE A 127 5.85 -5.82 -13.75
C PHE A 127 6.64 -7.11 -13.82
N GLN A 128 7.93 -6.99 -13.58
CA GLN A 128 8.83 -8.13 -13.45
C GLN A 128 9.27 -8.31 -12.00
N ALA A 129 9.30 -9.55 -11.56
CA ALA A 129 9.81 -9.90 -10.25
C ALA A 129 10.69 -11.14 -10.33
N GLU A 130 11.75 -11.16 -9.53
CA GLU A 130 12.51 -12.35 -9.29
C GLU A 130 11.74 -13.25 -8.31
N VAL A 131 11.45 -14.48 -8.73
CA VAL A 131 10.63 -15.42 -7.99
C VAL A 131 11.46 -16.64 -7.62
N VAL A 132 11.35 -17.08 -6.37
CA VAL A 132 11.89 -18.34 -5.87
C VAL A 132 10.73 -19.22 -5.44
N ILE A 133 10.64 -20.42 -5.97
CA ILE A 133 9.57 -21.37 -5.64
C ILE A 133 9.97 -22.16 -4.40
N LEU A 134 9.43 -21.79 -3.26
CA LEU A 134 9.70 -22.48 -1.99
C LEU A 134 8.92 -23.79 -1.88
N SER A 135 7.62 -23.75 -2.24
CA SER A 135 6.74 -24.91 -2.24
C SER A 135 5.54 -24.68 -3.15
N HIS A 136 5.25 -25.65 -3.99
CA HIS A 136 4.02 -25.65 -4.80
C HIS A 136 3.69 -27.09 -5.20
N PRO A 137 2.40 -27.52 -5.15
CA PRO A 137 2.03 -28.90 -5.42
C PRO A 137 2.23 -29.31 -6.87
N THR A 138 2.29 -28.36 -7.80
CA THR A 138 2.47 -28.59 -9.24
C THR A 138 3.54 -27.67 -9.81
N THR A 139 3.87 -27.84 -11.08
CA THR A 139 4.74 -26.91 -11.82
C THR A 139 3.98 -25.64 -12.18
N LEU A 140 4.65 -24.50 -12.10
CA LEU A 140 4.15 -23.21 -12.55
C LEU A 140 4.57 -22.98 -14.00
N ARG A 141 3.67 -22.41 -14.79
CA ARG A 141 3.90 -22.08 -16.21
C ARG A 141 3.21 -20.78 -16.59
N VAL A 142 3.52 -20.28 -17.76
CA VAL A 142 2.82 -19.15 -18.35
C VAL A 142 1.31 -19.40 -18.37
N GLY A 143 0.52 -18.40 -18.01
CA GLY A 143 -0.93 -18.48 -17.86
C GLY A 143 -1.42 -18.80 -16.44
N TYR A 144 -0.56 -19.28 -15.53
CA TYR A 144 -0.93 -19.47 -14.13
C TYR A 144 -1.17 -18.12 -13.45
N SER A 145 -2.18 -18.04 -12.59
CA SER A 145 -2.60 -16.80 -11.93
C SER A 145 -2.55 -16.94 -10.42
N PRO A 146 -1.40 -16.70 -9.78
CA PRO A 146 -1.28 -16.66 -8.33
C PRO A 146 -1.94 -15.41 -7.75
N VAL A 147 -2.32 -15.47 -6.47
CA VAL A 147 -2.62 -14.27 -5.69
C VAL A 147 -1.32 -13.70 -5.13
N LEU A 148 -1.01 -12.48 -5.52
CA LEU A 148 0.16 -11.77 -5.04
C LEU A 148 -0.20 -10.88 -3.84
N HIS A 149 0.68 -10.86 -2.87
CA HIS A 149 0.62 -9.97 -1.72
C HIS A 149 1.82 -9.03 -1.78
N CYS A 150 1.57 -7.74 -1.96
CA CYS A 150 2.60 -6.71 -1.98
C CYS A 150 2.15 -5.56 -1.07
N VAL A 151 2.77 -5.44 0.10
CA VAL A 151 2.39 -4.49 1.16
C VAL A 151 0.89 -4.60 1.49
N THR A 152 0.06 -3.65 1.06
CA THR A 152 -1.40 -3.65 1.27
C THR A 152 -2.17 -4.23 0.08
N VAL A 153 -1.51 -4.41 -1.07
CA VAL A 153 -2.12 -5.00 -2.27
C VAL A 153 -2.28 -6.51 -2.08
N ARG A 154 -3.47 -7.01 -2.34
CA ARG A 154 -3.77 -8.43 -2.46
C ARG A 154 -4.59 -8.64 -3.73
N GLN A 155 -3.95 -9.13 -4.77
CA GLN A 155 -4.60 -9.24 -6.07
C GLN A 155 -4.06 -10.43 -6.86
N ALA A 156 -4.91 -11.04 -7.69
CA ALA A 156 -4.46 -12.04 -8.65
C ALA A 156 -3.65 -11.38 -9.76
N ALA A 157 -2.57 -12.04 -10.16
CA ALA A 157 -1.76 -11.64 -11.30
C ALA A 157 -1.41 -12.85 -12.15
N ARG A 158 -1.51 -12.70 -13.45
CA ARG A 158 -1.22 -13.77 -14.41
C ARG A 158 0.26 -13.76 -14.77
N ILE A 159 0.87 -14.93 -14.83
CA ILE A 159 2.22 -15.11 -15.38
C ILE A 159 2.15 -14.97 -16.90
N CYS A 160 2.80 -13.95 -17.45
CA CYS A 160 2.86 -13.67 -18.88
C CYS A 160 4.11 -14.25 -19.53
N ALA A 161 5.24 -14.21 -18.81
CA ALA A 161 6.51 -14.75 -19.30
C ALA A 161 7.40 -15.20 -18.14
N ILE A 162 8.26 -16.17 -18.41
CA ILE A 162 9.29 -16.67 -17.49
C ILE A 162 10.62 -16.63 -18.26
N ALA A 163 11.61 -15.95 -17.72
CA ALA A 163 12.90 -15.81 -18.37
C ALA A 163 13.69 -17.13 -18.32
N GLY A 164 14.08 -17.62 -19.49
CA GLY A 164 15.00 -18.77 -19.62
C GLY A 164 14.41 -20.14 -19.28
N LYS A 165 13.10 -20.22 -18.98
CA LYS A 165 12.44 -21.49 -18.65
C LYS A 165 10.97 -21.46 -19.11
N ASP A 166 10.43 -22.62 -19.48
CA ASP A 166 9.00 -22.77 -19.79
C ASP A 166 8.15 -23.06 -18.55
N ILE A 167 8.77 -23.66 -17.54
CA ILE A 167 8.13 -24.09 -16.29
C ILE A 167 9.04 -23.79 -15.11
N LEU A 168 8.40 -23.54 -13.95
CA LEU A 168 9.07 -23.42 -12.64
C LEU A 168 8.65 -24.58 -11.73
N ARG A 169 9.61 -25.15 -11.04
CA ARG A 169 9.44 -26.21 -10.04
C ARG A 169 9.92 -25.71 -8.68
N MET A 170 9.64 -26.48 -7.65
CA MET A 170 10.15 -26.23 -6.32
C MET A 170 11.70 -26.12 -6.34
N GLY A 171 12.23 -25.07 -5.73
CA GLY A 171 13.66 -24.71 -5.74
C GLY A 171 14.11 -23.84 -6.91
N ASP A 172 13.30 -23.69 -7.95
CA ASP A 172 13.65 -22.84 -9.09
C ASP A 172 13.63 -21.35 -8.71
N ARG A 173 14.55 -20.61 -9.37
CA ARG A 173 14.64 -19.15 -9.33
C ARG A 173 14.59 -18.62 -10.76
N ALA A 174 13.73 -17.64 -11.03
CA ALA A 174 13.63 -17.03 -12.36
C ALA A 174 13.03 -15.62 -12.27
N LEU A 175 13.32 -14.81 -13.29
CA LEU A 175 12.64 -13.54 -13.51
C LEU A 175 11.31 -13.82 -14.21
N VAL A 176 10.21 -13.40 -13.61
CA VAL A 176 8.85 -13.66 -14.08
C VAL A 176 8.15 -12.34 -14.36
N THR A 177 7.49 -12.26 -15.51
CA THR A 177 6.64 -11.12 -15.87
C THR A 177 5.20 -11.43 -15.47
N PHE A 178 4.63 -10.55 -14.68
CA PHE A 178 3.24 -10.63 -14.21
C PHE A 178 2.39 -9.52 -14.81
N GLU A 179 1.12 -9.82 -15.03
CA GLU A 179 0.08 -8.87 -15.38
C GLU A 179 -1.04 -8.94 -14.35
N TRP A 180 -1.48 -7.81 -13.84
CA TRP A 180 -2.59 -7.74 -12.90
C TRP A 180 -3.90 -8.21 -13.56
N SER A 181 -4.65 -9.08 -12.90
CA SER A 181 -5.90 -9.63 -13.45
C SER A 181 -7.05 -8.62 -13.43
N HIS A 182 -6.98 -7.60 -12.58
CA HIS A 182 -7.96 -6.52 -12.46
C HIS A 182 -7.26 -5.17 -12.52
N ARG A 183 -7.92 -4.25 -13.22
CA ARG A 183 -7.54 -2.84 -13.31
C ARG A 183 -8.22 -2.02 -12.23
#